data_76fbba6b8621cec9a1d3904ce8165395
#
_entry.id   76fbba6b8621cec9a1d3904ce8165395
#
_cell.length_a   1.000
_cell.length_b   1.000
_cell.length_c   1.000
_cell.angle_alpha   90.00
_cell.angle_beta   90.00
_cell.angle_gamma   90.00
#
_symmetry.space_group_name_H-M   'P 1'
#
loop_
_entity.id
_entity.type
_entity.pdbx_description
1 polymer ?
#
loop_
_entity_poly.entity_id
_entity_poly.type
_entity_poly.pdbx_seq_one_letter_code
_entity_poly.pdbx_strand_id
1 'polypeptide(L)'
;MRKLSSAISPQALAVILFIIGLVLGIAIGYVAKPTAPAEVQTVTTTVTTTVGAGATATVTETLTETITKTISQAAPAGGVITIKAWASGSPVDTTRVENIVRAAEYLNNLLKAAGIDVTIKVETQFFRGDYMDKLTAAFAAGEAPDIIAMKNLPQLVEGGYVIPLDEYIEKYKMWLDDMYPVLWNAVKYKGHIWALPQDTEARPLYFRKDVLRQLGWSEEEINALPEKIRKGEVTLLDLINVAKEAMDKGLVEWGFYHRPNFGGTPFVILYYQYGGILQDPETGKLVLDKNAMLKMLKLLYKMAQEDKVLPTTMIGTEWRKIHSDFVNGRVLFWFGGTWHWAEWQRVEYHEKLGKLPESYEWENLGFALVPAPEPGLKPMTLSSPYLYYVTSQSKYPEIAFILIMLATSPPLDAKHAVDSGHLPVRMTTVEYPYYKQSKFLHDVSYMLEYTSFEPLHLGWSTYKSAWLEAITKVEKGEATPEQALEEMVKTLQAQLGDEIIIKG
;
A
#
# COMPACT_ATOMS: atom_id res chain seq x y z
N MET A 1 -13.09 -8.40 47.82
CA MET A 1 -13.46 -9.13 46.60
C MET A 1 -13.97 -8.13 45.57
N ARG A 2 -13.09 -7.64 44.73
CA ARG A 2 -13.48 -6.80 43.57
C ARG A 2 -13.67 -7.71 42.36
N LYS A 3 -14.90 -7.82 41.87
CA LYS A 3 -15.21 -8.52 40.63
C LYS A 3 -14.66 -7.70 39.47
N LEU A 4 -13.64 -8.22 38.79
CA LEU A 4 -13.23 -7.77 37.47
C LEU A 4 -14.24 -8.36 36.46
N SER A 5 -15.24 -7.57 36.06
CA SER A 5 -16.00 -7.82 34.84
C SER A 5 -15.27 -7.12 33.70
N SER A 6 -14.31 -7.79 33.07
CA SER A 6 -13.81 -7.36 31.78
C SER A 6 -14.89 -7.70 30.74
N ALA A 7 -15.68 -6.73 30.35
CA ALA A 7 -16.57 -6.87 29.21
C ALA A 7 -15.70 -7.08 27.96
N ILE A 8 -15.87 -8.21 27.28
CA ILE A 8 -15.26 -8.48 25.99
C ILE A 8 -15.80 -7.42 25.01
N SER A 9 -14.92 -6.72 24.30
CA SER A 9 -15.36 -5.72 23.32
C SER A 9 -16.20 -6.38 22.23
N PRO A 10 -17.15 -5.67 21.61
CA PRO A 10 -17.92 -6.22 20.49
C PRO A 10 -17.04 -6.76 19.36
N GLN A 11 -15.88 -6.15 19.14
CA GLN A 11 -14.91 -6.60 18.14
C GLN A 11 -14.22 -7.92 18.55
N ALA A 12 -13.84 -8.06 19.84
CA ALA A 12 -13.28 -9.33 20.34
C ALA A 12 -14.33 -10.46 20.30
N LEU A 13 -15.60 -10.13 20.55
CA LEU A 13 -16.69 -11.09 20.41
C LEU A 13 -16.94 -11.47 18.95
N ALA A 14 -16.88 -10.51 18.02
CA ALA A 14 -16.95 -10.76 16.60
C ALA A 14 -15.82 -11.70 16.13
N VAL A 15 -14.57 -11.48 16.59
CA VAL A 15 -13.44 -12.36 16.29
C VAL A 15 -13.69 -13.77 16.83
N ILE A 16 -14.19 -13.92 18.04
CA ILE A 16 -14.50 -15.24 18.64
C ILE A 16 -15.62 -15.95 17.87
N LEU A 17 -16.66 -15.26 17.45
CA LEU A 17 -17.78 -15.84 16.70
C LEU A 17 -17.39 -16.25 15.27
N PHE A 18 -16.53 -15.49 14.61
CA PHE A 18 -15.96 -15.90 13.33
C PHE A 18 -15.13 -17.17 13.43
N ILE A 19 -14.27 -17.19 14.39
CA ILE A 19 -13.45 -18.35 14.68
C ILE A 19 -14.32 -19.59 14.82
N ILE A 20 -15.43 -19.49 15.54
CA ILE A 20 -16.40 -20.58 15.71
C ILE A 20 -17.08 -20.92 14.38
N GLY A 21 -17.49 -19.94 13.59
CA GLY A 21 -18.13 -20.15 12.28
C GLY A 21 -17.16 -20.80 11.26
N LEU A 22 -15.91 -20.33 11.19
CA LEU A 22 -14.87 -20.87 10.33
C LEU A 22 -14.56 -22.35 10.69
N VAL A 23 -14.42 -22.62 11.99
CA VAL A 23 -14.13 -23.97 12.49
C VAL A 23 -15.29 -24.92 12.21
N LEU A 24 -16.53 -24.48 12.40
CA LEU A 24 -17.71 -25.29 12.08
C LEU A 24 -17.85 -25.55 10.57
N GLY A 25 -17.59 -24.55 9.72
CA GLY A 25 -17.61 -24.70 8.26
C GLY A 25 -16.56 -25.70 7.75
N ILE A 26 -15.34 -25.66 8.27
CA ILE A 26 -14.27 -26.61 7.96
C ILE A 26 -14.59 -28.02 8.52
N ALA A 27 -15.12 -28.10 9.75
CA ALA A 27 -15.50 -29.36 10.36
C ALA A 27 -16.59 -30.12 9.58
N ILE A 28 -17.62 -29.41 9.11
CA ILE A 28 -18.73 -30.02 8.36
C ILE A 28 -18.27 -30.46 6.96
N GLY A 29 -17.41 -29.68 6.30
CA GLY A 29 -16.80 -30.08 5.03
C GLY A 29 -15.88 -31.31 5.11
N TYR A 30 -15.24 -31.54 6.27
CA TYR A 30 -14.32 -32.66 6.47
C TYR A 30 -15.01 -33.97 6.79
N VAL A 31 -16.17 -33.94 7.48
CA VAL A 31 -16.90 -35.15 7.91
C VAL A 31 -17.77 -35.77 6.78
N ALA A 32 -18.05 -34.98 5.74
CA ALA A 32 -18.87 -35.48 4.62
C ALA A 32 -18.04 -36.30 3.63
N LYS A 33 -18.01 -37.64 3.80
CA LYS A 33 -17.56 -38.56 2.74
C LYS A 33 -18.53 -38.49 1.57
N PRO A 34 -18.06 -38.38 0.30
CA PRO A 34 -18.91 -38.30 -0.85
C PRO A 34 -19.45 -39.72 -1.22
N THR A 35 -20.67 -40.02 -0.83
CA THR A 35 -21.47 -41.09 -1.44
C THR A 35 -22.88 -40.58 -1.57
N ALA A 36 -23.28 -40.22 -2.79
CA ALA A 36 -24.59 -39.78 -3.25
C ALA A 36 -24.76 -38.22 -3.34
N PRO A 37 -25.68 -37.73 -4.19
CA PRO A 37 -25.91 -36.31 -4.37
C PRO A 37 -26.32 -35.64 -3.05
N ALA A 38 -25.63 -34.58 -2.66
CA ALA A 38 -25.78 -33.95 -1.37
C ALA A 38 -27.16 -33.27 -1.24
N GLU A 39 -27.94 -33.67 -0.26
CA GLU A 39 -29.07 -32.90 0.25
C GLU A 39 -28.52 -31.66 0.97
N VAL A 40 -29.09 -30.53 0.66
CA VAL A 40 -28.77 -29.24 1.33
C VAL A 40 -29.32 -29.31 2.75
N GLN A 41 -28.41 -29.40 3.74
CA GLN A 41 -28.79 -29.24 5.14
C GLN A 41 -28.58 -27.80 5.57
N THR A 42 -29.69 -27.15 5.92
CA THR A 42 -29.67 -25.80 6.50
C THR A 42 -29.49 -25.91 8.02
N VAL A 43 -28.35 -25.44 8.56
CA VAL A 43 -28.14 -25.36 10.00
C VAL A 43 -28.43 -23.93 10.44
N THR A 44 -29.49 -23.74 11.22
CA THR A 44 -29.84 -22.44 11.79
C THR A 44 -29.32 -22.38 13.23
N THR A 45 -28.37 -21.51 13.51
CA THR A 45 -27.87 -21.25 14.86
C THR A 45 -28.35 -19.88 15.33
N THR A 46 -29.15 -19.83 16.38
CA THR A 46 -29.61 -18.58 16.99
C THR A 46 -28.67 -18.20 18.13
N VAL A 47 -28.02 -17.04 18.04
CA VAL A 47 -27.17 -16.48 19.11
C VAL A 47 -27.87 -15.28 19.69
N THR A 48 -28.21 -15.35 20.98
CA THR A 48 -28.81 -14.21 21.72
C THR A 48 -27.71 -13.48 22.50
N THR A 49 -27.43 -12.23 22.15
CA THR A 49 -26.50 -11.36 22.92
C THR A 49 -27.27 -10.31 23.69
N THR A 50 -26.97 -10.18 24.99
CA THR A 50 -27.53 -9.12 25.83
C THR A 50 -26.55 -7.94 25.87
N VAL A 51 -26.92 -6.81 25.31
CA VAL A 51 -26.11 -5.58 25.34
C VAL A 51 -26.62 -4.64 26.40
N GLY A 52 -25.79 -4.38 27.40
CA GLY A 52 -25.81 -3.35 28.44
C GLY A 52 -27.11 -2.72 28.93
N ALA A 53 -27.19 -2.45 30.22
CA ALA A 53 -28.33 -2.00 31.02
C ALA A 53 -29.40 -1.16 30.28
N GLY A 54 -30.52 -1.79 29.97
CA GLY A 54 -31.77 -1.10 29.65
C GLY A 54 -32.38 -1.35 28.27
N ALA A 55 -31.72 -2.06 27.37
CA ALA A 55 -32.35 -2.47 26.10
C ALA A 55 -31.90 -3.86 25.70
N THR A 56 -32.81 -4.81 25.73
CA THR A 56 -32.59 -6.16 25.16
C THR A 56 -32.86 -6.07 23.68
N ALA A 57 -31.83 -5.88 22.90
CA ALA A 57 -31.92 -6.08 21.44
C ALA A 57 -31.58 -7.54 21.17
N THR A 58 -32.57 -8.36 20.79
CA THR A 58 -32.34 -9.70 20.27
C THR A 58 -31.95 -9.55 18.80
N VAL A 59 -30.66 -9.59 18.54
CA VAL A 59 -30.15 -9.71 17.17
C VAL A 59 -30.19 -11.20 16.83
N THR A 60 -31.19 -11.61 16.06
CA THR A 60 -31.23 -12.94 15.48
C THR A 60 -30.44 -12.90 14.19
N GLU A 61 -29.17 -13.21 14.26
CA GLU A 61 -28.36 -13.43 13.07
C GLU A 61 -28.62 -14.85 12.59
N THR A 62 -29.39 -14.98 11.49
CA THR A 62 -29.57 -16.27 10.82
C THR A 62 -28.38 -16.47 9.90
N LEU A 63 -27.36 -17.16 10.41
CA LEU A 63 -26.29 -17.68 9.57
C LEU A 63 -26.88 -18.82 8.71
N THR A 64 -27.37 -18.46 7.52
CA THR A 64 -27.72 -19.45 6.50
C THR A 64 -26.45 -19.79 5.74
N GLU A 65 -25.70 -20.75 6.27
CA GLU A 65 -24.53 -21.29 5.57
C GLU A 65 -25.04 -22.27 4.49
N THR A 66 -25.16 -21.77 3.26
CA THR A 66 -25.31 -22.63 2.11
C THR A 66 -23.97 -23.25 1.79
N ILE A 67 -23.69 -24.40 2.42
CA ILE A 67 -22.52 -25.21 2.08
C ILE A 67 -22.77 -25.83 0.72
N THR A 68 -22.52 -25.08 -0.34
CA THR A 68 -22.50 -25.63 -1.69
C THR A 68 -21.04 -25.86 -2.12
N LYS A 69 -20.73 -27.14 -2.10
CA LYS A 69 -19.78 -27.82 -2.98
C LYS A 69 -18.28 -27.69 -2.70
N THR A 70 -17.82 -28.84 -2.35
CA THR A 70 -16.64 -29.49 -2.90
C THR A 70 -15.32 -28.93 -2.41
N ILE A 71 -14.98 -29.23 -1.17
CA ILE A 71 -13.60 -29.63 -0.94
C ILE A 71 -13.47 -31.00 -1.63
N SER A 72 -13.41 -31.00 -2.95
CA SER A 72 -13.26 -32.21 -3.76
C SER A 72 -11.78 -32.57 -3.93
N GLN A 73 -11.05 -32.64 -2.85
CA GLN A 73 -9.89 -33.52 -2.73
C GLN A 73 -9.77 -33.90 -1.25
N ALA A 74 -9.88 -35.19 -0.98
CA ALA A 74 -9.69 -35.73 0.36
C ALA A 74 -8.40 -35.17 0.96
N ALA A 75 -8.51 -34.51 2.11
CA ALA A 75 -7.34 -34.23 2.92
C ALA A 75 -6.58 -35.55 3.08
N PRO A 76 -5.24 -35.57 2.92
CA PRO A 76 -4.48 -36.81 3.09
C PRO A 76 -4.74 -37.37 4.47
N ALA A 77 -4.82 -38.68 4.57
CA ALA A 77 -4.94 -39.37 5.86
C ALA A 77 -3.77 -38.93 6.78
N GLY A 78 -4.10 -38.25 7.87
CA GLY A 78 -3.10 -37.57 8.71
C GLY A 78 -3.13 -36.06 8.60
N GLY A 79 -4.03 -35.48 7.78
CA GLY A 79 -4.50 -34.09 7.88
C GLY A 79 -3.50 -32.98 7.66
N VAL A 80 -2.38 -33.15 6.92
CA VAL A 80 -1.46 -32.05 6.63
C VAL A 80 -1.74 -31.45 5.26
N ILE A 81 -2.05 -30.15 5.22
CA ILE A 81 -2.19 -29.36 4.01
C ILE A 81 -1.01 -28.40 3.94
N THR A 82 -0.21 -28.50 2.89
CA THR A 82 0.90 -27.60 2.66
C THR A 82 0.49 -26.49 1.70
N ILE A 83 0.64 -25.25 2.14
CA ILE A 83 0.44 -24.01 1.34
C ILE A 83 1.80 -23.37 1.08
N LYS A 84 2.09 -23.10 -0.18
CA LYS A 84 3.32 -22.39 -0.58
C LYS A 84 3.00 -20.91 -0.73
N ALA A 85 3.80 -20.04 -0.09
CA ALA A 85 3.62 -18.60 -0.14
C ALA A 85 4.92 -17.89 -0.53
N TRP A 86 4.85 -17.10 -1.59
CA TRP A 86 5.97 -16.34 -2.13
C TRP A 86 5.71 -14.84 -2.03
N ALA A 87 6.74 -14.07 -1.66
CA ALA A 87 6.67 -12.61 -1.66
C ALA A 87 7.97 -11.99 -2.15
N SER A 88 7.91 -10.72 -2.48
CA SER A 88 9.08 -9.90 -2.76
C SER A 88 9.05 -8.60 -1.98
N GLY A 89 10.19 -7.93 -1.89
CA GLY A 89 10.32 -6.65 -1.22
C GLY A 89 11.74 -6.31 -0.80
N SER A 90 11.87 -5.29 0.03
CA SER A 90 13.10 -4.90 0.71
C SER A 90 13.40 -5.84 1.89
N PRO A 91 14.58 -5.79 2.50
CA PRO A 91 14.91 -6.63 3.66
C PRO A 91 13.98 -6.49 4.86
N VAL A 92 13.26 -5.38 4.98
CA VAL A 92 12.33 -5.14 6.09
C VAL A 92 10.93 -5.70 5.83
N ASP A 93 10.66 -6.18 4.61
CA ASP A 93 9.34 -6.64 4.17
C ASP A 93 9.11 -8.15 4.32
N THR A 94 10.01 -8.88 4.99
CA THR A 94 9.88 -10.33 5.19
C THR A 94 8.60 -10.72 5.92
N THR A 95 8.04 -9.78 6.70
CA THR A 95 6.75 -9.95 7.36
C THR A 95 5.60 -10.25 6.40
N ARG A 96 5.74 -9.99 5.09
CA ARG A 96 4.76 -10.37 4.06
C ARG A 96 4.54 -11.88 4.00
N VAL A 97 5.58 -12.69 4.13
CA VAL A 97 5.45 -14.15 4.21
C VAL A 97 5.33 -14.65 5.64
N GLU A 98 6.00 -14.00 6.60
CA GLU A 98 5.94 -14.39 8.01
C GLU A 98 4.52 -14.26 8.58
N ASN A 99 3.75 -13.25 8.18
CA ASN A 99 2.36 -13.10 8.61
C ASN A 99 1.46 -14.21 8.09
N ILE A 100 1.75 -14.79 6.91
CA ILE A 100 1.03 -15.98 6.41
C ILE A 100 1.34 -17.20 7.29
N VAL A 101 2.60 -17.37 7.73
CA VAL A 101 2.99 -18.43 8.69
C VAL A 101 2.23 -18.25 10.01
N ARG A 102 2.22 -17.03 10.57
CA ARG A 102 1.48 -16.73 11.81
C ARG A 102 -0.04 -16.93 11.65
N ALA A 103 -0.58 -16.58 10.50
CA ALA A 103 -1.99 -16.83 10.17
C ALA A 103 -2.30 -18.35 10.20
N ALA A 104 -1.39 -19.18 9.66
CA ALA A 104 -1.54 -20.62 9.68
C ALA A 104 -1.40 -21.19 11.11
N GLU A 105 -0.48 -20.69 11.92
CA GLU A 105 -0.35 -21.08 13.35
C GLU A 105 -1.63 -20.75 14.11
N TYR A 106 -2.19 -19.57 13.86
CA TYR A 106 -3.45 -19.14 14.46
C TYR A 106 -4.60 -20.06 14.02
N LEU A 107 -4.72 -20.34 12.72
CA LEU A 107 -5.73 -21.26 12.17
C LEU A 107 -5.60 -22.66 12.75
N ASN A 108 -4.37 -23.21 12.87
CA ASN A 108 -4.12 -24.52 13.46
C ASN A 108 -4.57 -24.61 14.93
N ASN A 109 -4.35 -23.56 15.71
CA ASN A 109 -4.84 -23.51 17.10
C ASN A 109 -6.37 -23.57 17.15
N LEU A 110 -7.04 -22.94 16.23
CA LEU A 110 -8.50 -22.98 16.11
C LEU A 110 -9.01 -24.36 15.71
N LEU A 111 -8.40 -24.97 14.70
CA LEU A 111 -8.75 -26.31 14.22
C LEU A 111 -8.60 -27.33 15.36
N LYS A 112 -7.49 -27.26 16.09
CA LYS A 112 -7.24 -28.10 17.27
C LYS A 112 -8.30 -27.90 18.35
N ALA A 113 -8.66 -26.64 18.66
CA ALA A 113 -9.67 -26.33 19.65
C ALA A 113 -11.06 -26.87 19.26
N ALA A 114 -11.34 -26.95 17.96
CA ALA A 114 -12.55 -27.54 17.42
C ALA A 114 -12.53 -29.06 17.29
N GLY A 115 -11.42 -29.72 17.66
CA GLY A 115 -11.28 -31.17 17.53
C GLY A 115 -11.07 -31.65 16.08
N ILE A 116 -10.63 -30.77 15.18
CA ILE A 116 -10.37 -31.07 13.78
C ILE A 116 -8.92 -31.48 13.58
N ASP A 117 -8.69 -32.71 13.16
CA ASP A 117 -7.37 -33.28 12.89
C ASP A 117 -6.86 -32.90 11.50
N VAL A 118 -6.62 -31.58 11.30
CA VAL A 118 -5.99 -30.99 10.12
C VAL A 118 -4.93 -30.01 10.57
N THR A 119 -3.78 -30.07 9.92
CA THR A 119 -2.68 -29.11 10.14
C THR A 119 -2.36 -28.38 8.85
N ILE A 120 -2.37 -27.04 8.88
CA ILE A 120 -1.93 -26.20 7.79
C ILE A 120 -0.44 -25.90 7.98
N LYS A 121 0.39 -26.35 7.04
CA LYS A 121 1.82 -26.04 6.96
C LYS A 121 2.03 -24.97 5.87
N VAL A 122 2.82 -23.93 6.16
CA VAL A 122 3.19 -22.91 5.18
C VAL A 122 4.68 -23.04 4.86
N GLU A 123 4.98 -23.12 3.57
CA GLU A 123 6.33 -23.06 3.01
C GLU A 123 6.52 -21.72 2.32
N THR A 124 7.53 -20.95 2.72
CA THR A 124 7.71 -19.58 2.27
C THR A 124 8.97 -19.39 1.45
N GLN A 125 8.92 -18.49 0.45
CA GLN A 125 10.10 -17.92 -0.21
C GLN A 125 9.97 -16.41 -0.29
N PHE A 126 11.11 -15.71 -0.10
CA PHE A 126 11.17 -14.27 -0.18
C PHE A 126 12.26 -13.84 -1.17
N PHE A 127 11.90 -12.99 -2.14
CA PHE A 127 12.75 -12.58 -3.26
C PHE A 127 13.09 -11.09 -3.16
N ARG A 128 14.32 -10.75 -3.58
CA ARG A 128 14.78 -9.35 -3.70
C ARG A 128 14.91 -8.88 -5.14
N GLY A 129 14.83 -9.79 -6.10
CA GLY A 129 14.91 -9.56 -7.54
C GLY A 129 14.44 -10.80 -8.26
N ASP A 130 14.39 -10.77 -9.59
CA ASP A 130 14.03 -11.89 -10.47
C ASP A 130 12.74 -12.65 -10.07
N TYR A 131 11.89 -12.00 -9.25
CA TYR A 131 10.69 -12.65 -8.72
C TYR A 131 9.72 -13.05 -9.83
N MET A 132 9.49 -12.17 -10.80
CA MET A 132 8.56 -12.43 -11.89
C MET A 132 9.06 -13.55 -12.80
N ASP A 133 10.36 -13.62 -13.07
CA ASP A 133 10.96 -14.69 -13.90
C ASP A 133 10.81 -16.05 -13.21
N LYS A 134 11.07 -16.11 -11.90
CA LYS A 134 10.90 -17.33 -11.10
C LYS A 134 9.44 -17.76 -11.02
N LEU A 135 8.53 -16.81 -10.85
CA LEU A 135 7.10 -17.07 -10.82
C LEU A 135 6.63 -17.65 -12.15
N THR A 136 7.01 -17.02 -13.26
CA THR A 136 6.68 -17.50 -14.61
C THR A 136 7.20 -18.91 -14.86
N ALA A 137 8.44 -19.20 -14.45
CA ALA A 137 9.03 -20.53 -14.57
C ALA A 137 8.27 -21.58 -13.72
N ALA A 138 7.88 -21.22 -12.50
CA ALA A 138 7.11 -22.11 -11.62
C ALA A 138 5.72 -22.41 -12.20
N PHE A 139 5.04 -21.40 -12.77
CA PHE A 139 3.77 -21.63 -13.47
C PHE A 139 3.90 -22.54 -14.66
N ALA A 140 4.94 -22.37 -15.48
CA ALA A 140 5.22 -23.22 -16.64
C ALA A 140 5.52 -24.67 -16.23
N ALA A 141 6.11 -24.89 -15.07
CA ALA A 141 6.38 -26.21 -14.50
C ALA A 141 5.17 -26.86 -13.80
N GLY A 142 4.07 -26.12 -13.56
CA GLY A 142 2.96 -26.61 -12.74
C GLY A 142 3.28 -26.66 -11.24
N GLU A 143 4.26 -25.88 -10.80
CA GLU A 143 4.77 -25.84 -9.42
C GLU A 143 4.59 -24.46 -8.75
N ALA A 144 3.65 -23.66 -9.25
CA ALA A 144 3.40 -22.34 -8.72
C ALA A 144 3.05 -22.39 -7.20
N PRO A 145 3.37 -21.34 -6.43
CA PRO A 145 2.90 -21.23 -5.05
C PRO A 145 1.37 -21.02 -5.02
N ASP A 146 0.75 -21.27 -3.87
CA ASP A 146 -0.68 -21.03 -3.66
C ASP A 146 -0.98 -19.53 -3.44
N ILE A 147 -0.06 -18.84 -2.76
CA ILE A 147 -0.17 -17.42 -2.41
C ILE A 147 1.03 -16.67 -2.97
N ILE A 148 0.78 -15.53 -3.56
CA ILE A 148 1.84 -14.58 -3.95
C ILE A 148 1.55 -13.19 -3.39
N ALA A 149 2.62 -12.48 -2.99
CA ALA A 149 2.55 -11.08 -2.59
C ALA A 149 3.43 -10.24 -3.52
N MET A 150 2.79 -9.36 -4.30
CA MET A 150 3.50 -8.45 -5.20
C MET A 150 2.59 -7.34 -5.73
N LYS A 151 3.16 -6.42 -6.48
CA LYS A 151 2.44 -5.45 -7.33
C LYS A 151 2.12 -6.12 -8.69
N ASN A 152 1.82 -5.36 -9.73
CA ASN A 152 1.63 -5.84 -11.10
C ASN A 152 0.32 -6.60 -11.36
N LEU A 153 -0.77 -6.17 -10.73
CA LEU A 153 -2.09 -6.78 -10.90
C LEU A 153 -2.49 -7.05 -12.37
N PRO A 154 -2.39 -6.09 -13.30
CA PRO A 154 -2.78 -6.34 -14.69
C PRO A 154 -2.01 -7.48 -15.34
N GLN A 155 -0.69 -7.54 -15.14
CA GLN A 155 0.15 -8.60 -15.73
C GLN A 155 -0.19 -9.98 -15.17
N LEU A 156 -0.53 -10.06 -13.88
CA LEU A 156 -0.90 -11.33 -13.25
C LEU A 156 -2.26 -11.84 -13.75
N VAL A 157 -3.21 -10.94 -13.92
CA VAL A 157 -4.55 -11.29 -14.43
C VAL A 157 -4.49 -11.69 -15.90
N GLU A 158 -3.85 -10.88 -16.74
CA GLU A 158 -3.74 -11.17 -18.18
C GLU A 158 -2.90 -12.42 -18.45
N GLY A 159 -1.92 -12.72 -17.60
CA GLY A 159 -1.15 -13.96 -17.65
C GLY A 159 -1.88 -15.19 -17.14
N GLY A 160 -3.09 -15.05 -16.58
CA GLY A 160 -3.85 -16.15 -16.01
C GLY A 160 -3.23 -16.76 -14.75
N TYR A 161 -2.38 -15.99 -14.04
CA TYR A 161 -1.65 -16.47 -12.87
C TYR A 161 -2.47 -16.46 -11.58
N VAL A 162 -3.53 -15.67 -11.52
CA VAL A 162 -4.33 -15.45 -10.30
C VAL A 162 -5.81 -15.66 -10.57
N ILE A 163 -6.59 -15.90 -9.52
CA ILE A 163 -8.03 -16.06 -9.59
C ILE A 163 -8.77 -14.84 -9.06
N PRO A 164 -9.98 -14.53 -9.53
CA PRO A 164 -10.83 -13.52 -8.91
C PRO A 164 -11.24 -13.96 -7.50
N LEU A 165 -11.34 -12.98 -6.59
CA LEU A 165 -11.64 -13.23 -5.18
C LEU A 165 -13.06 -12.82 -4.77
N ASP A 166 -13.91 -12.37 -5.71
CA ASP A 166 -15.24 -11.82 -5.44
C ASP A 166 -16.09 -12.75 -4.56
N GLU A 167 -16.13 -14.05 -4.88
CA GLU A 167 -16.92 -15.03 -4.11
C GLU A 167 -16.42 -15.20 -2.66
N TYR A 168 -15.10 -15.21 -2.48
CA TYR A 168 -14.50 -15.30 -1.14
C TYR A 168 -14.73 -14.02 -0.34
N ILE A 169 -14.59 -12.85 -1.00
CA ILE A 169 -14.82 -11.55 -0.36
C ILE A 169 -16.28 -11.43 0.10
N GLU A 170 -17.25 -11.83 -0.72
CA GLU A 170 -18.65 -11.80 -0.28
C GLU A 170 -18.90 -12.81 0.84
N LYS A 171 -18.33 -14.03 0.77
CA LYS A 171 -18.44 -15.05 1.81
C LYS A 171 -17.88 -14.60 3.14
N TYR A 172 -16.76 -13.87 3.13
CA TYR A 172 -16.03 -13.42 4.33
C TYR A 172 -16.13 -11.91 4.57
N LYS A 173 -17.15 -11.25 4.03
CA LYS A 173 -17.32 -9.79 4.00
C LYS A 173 -17.21 -9.14 5.36
N MET A 174 -17.88 -9.68 6.38
CA MET A 174 -17.88 -9.13 7.74
C MET A 174 -16.48 -9.01 8.38
N TRP A 175 -15.48 -9.69 7.81
CA TRP A 175 -14.09 -9.70 8.26
C TRP A 175 -13.22 -8.72 7.49
N LEU A 176 -13.78 -8.14 6.45
CA LEU A 176 -13.14 -7.20 5.55
C LEU A 176 -13.80 -5.81 5.64
N ASP A 177 -14.83 -5.65 6.50
CA ASP A 177 -15.60 -4.40 6.65
C ASP A 177 -14.76 -3.23 7.16
N ASP A 178 -13.66 -3.51 7.87
CA ASP A 178 -12.75 -2.52 8.40
C ASP A 178 -11.56 -2.20 7.47
N MET A 179 -11.52 -2.79 6.29
CA MET A 179 -10.51 -2.43 5.28
C MET A 179 -10.77 -1.02 4.77
N TYR A 180 -9.71 -0.21 4.61
CA TYR A 180 -9.86 1.14 4.09
C TYR A 180 -10.58 1.13 2.74
N PRO A 181 -11.75 1.78 2.59
CA PRO A 181 -12.56 1.71 1.38
C PRO A 181 -11.82 2.12 0.10
N VAL A 182 -10.90 3.07 0.21
CA VAL A 182 -10.11 3.56 -0.91
C VAL A 182 -9.19 2.48 -1.51
N LEU A 183 -8.74 1.51 -0.71
CA LEU A 183 -7.82 0.46 -1.15
C LEU A 183 -8.48 -0.56 -2.09
N TRP A 184 -9.80 -0.71 -2.07
CA TRP A 184 -10.50 -1.56 -3.01
C TRP A 184 -10.33 -1.11 -4.47
N ASN A 185 -10.04 0.19 -4.70
CA ASN A 185 -9.74 0.70 -6.05
C ASN A 185 -8.42 0.15 -6.61
N ALA A 186 -7.46 -0.19 -5.76
CA ALA A 186 -6.16 -0.72 -6.16
C ALA A 186 -6.18 -2.21 -6.53
N VAL A 187 -7.27 -2.92 -6.23
CA VAL A 187 -7.39 -4.37 -6.45
C VAL A 187 -8.50 -4.76 -7.43
N LYS A 188 -9.25 -3.77 -7.93
CA LYS A 188 -10.33 -3.99 -8.89
C LYS A 188 -9.83 -3.80 -10.32
N TYR A 189 -9.92 -4.86 -11.12
CA TYR A 189 -9.51 -4.86 -12.51
C TYR A 189 -10.51 -5.65 -13.38
N LYS A 190 -10.90 -5.11 -14.53
CA LYS A 190 -11.90 -5.72 -15.44
C LYS A 190 -13.19 -6.19 -14.74
N GLY A 191 -13.66 -5.40 -13.79
CA GLY A 191 -14.92 -5.65 -13.07
C GLY A 191 -14.84 -6.60 -11.88
N HIS A 192 -13.70 -7.25 -11.64
CA HIS A 192 -13.48 -8.19 -10.55
C HIS A 192 -12.46 -7.68 -9.53
N ILE A 193 -12.53 -8.23 -8.31
CA ILE A 193 -11.53 -8.04 -7.27
C ILE A 193 -10.57 -9.24 -7.30
N TRP A 194 -9.27 -8.98 -7.45
CA TRP A 194 -8.26 -10.02 -7.71
C TRP A 194 -7.30 -10.25 -6.55
N ALA A 195 -7.31 -9.37 -5.55
CA ALA A 195 -6.33 -9.41 -4.48
C ALA A 195 -6.91 -8.84 -3.18
N LEU A 196 -6.24 -9.10 -2.05
CA LEU A 196 -6.38 -8.32 -0.83
C LEU A 196 -5.18 -7.38 -0.68
N PRO A 197 -5.38 -6.08 -0.35
CA PRO A 197 -4.28 -5.20 0.04
C PRO A 197 -3.51 -5.82 1.22
N GLN A 198 -2.19 -5.89 1.10
CA GLN A 198 -1.31 -6.45 2.12
C GLN A 198 -0.71 -5.36 3.00
N ASP A 199 -0.30 -4.26 2.38
CA ASP A 199 0.13 -3.02 2.99
C ASP A 199 -0.27 -1.84 2.12
N THR A 200 -0.06 -0.64 2.63
CA THR A 200 -0.12 0.57 1.83
C THR A 200 0.92 1.58 2.33
N GLU A 201 1.05 2.68 1.64
CA GLU A 201 1.96 3.76 2.00
C GLU A 201 1.39 5.13 1.63
N ALA A 202 1.97 6.18 2.17
CA ALA A 202 1.82 7.54 1.69
C ALA A 202 3.17 8.10 1.21
N ARG A 203 3.10 9.15 0.41
CA ARG A 203 4.26 9.88 -0.13
C ARG A 203 4.28 11.28 0.48
N PRO A 204 4.86 11.45 1.68
CA PRO A 204 5.01 12.76 2.28
C PRO A 204 6.07 13.59 1.57
N LEU A 205 5.92 14.91 1.68
CA LEU A 205 7.03 15.84 1.58
C LEU A 205 7.71 15.91 2.95
N TYR A 206 8.95 15.44 3.04
CA TYR A 206 9.80 15.63 4.21
C TYR A 206 10.47 16.99 4.17
N PHE A 207 10.73 17.58 5.34
CA PHE A 207 11.43 18.87 5.46
C PHE A 207 12.34 18.93 6.68
N ARG A 208 13.36 19.79 6.63
CA ARG A 208 14.37 20.00 7.68
C ARG A 208 13.91 21.10 8.62
N LYS A 209 13.46 20.75 9.83
CA LYS A 209 13.08 21.71 10.87
C LYS A 209 14.25 22.55 11.34
N ASP A 210 15.43 21.95 11.47
CA ASP A 210 16.66 22.65 11.88
C ASP A 210 17.07 23.75 10.88
N VAL A 211 16.89 23.54 9.58
CA VAL A 211 17.12 24.57 8.56
C VAL A 211 16.07 25.67 8.65
N LEU A 212 14.80 25.34 8.87
CA LEU A 212 13.74 26.35 9.05
C LEU A 212 14.00 27.22 10.29
N ARG A 213 14.50 26.64 11.39
CA ARG A 213 14.96 27.41 12.57
C ARG A 213 16.08 28.39 12.22
N GLN A 214 17.04 27.97 11.42
CA GLN A 214 18.13 28.82 10.97
C GLN A 214 17.66 29.95 10.03
N LEU A 215 16.54 29.74 9.31
CA LEU A 215 15.86 30.79 8.56
C LEU A 215 15.10 31.79 9.45
N GLY A 216 14.97 31.49 10.74
CA GLY A 216 14.29 32.34 11.71
C GLY A 216 12.81 31.96 11.98
N TRP A 217 12.37 30.80 11.51
CA TRP A 217 11.02 30.30 11.82
C TRP A 217 10.92 29.90 13.29
N SER A 218 9.83 30.28 13.93
CA SER A 218 9.49 29.82 15.28
C SER A 218 9.06 28.34 15.28
N GLU A 219 9.15 27.70 16.45
CA GLU A 219 8.64 26.33 16.61
C GLU A 219 7.13 26.22 16.30
N GLU A 220 6.37 27.27 16.60
CA GLU A 220 4.95 27.32 16.28
C GLU A 220 4.71 27.31 14.76
N GLU A 221 5.44 28.11 14.01
CA GLU A 221 5.36 28.14 12.53
C GLU A 221 5.77 26.82 11.91
N ILE A 222 6.86 26.21 12.39
CA ILE A 222 7.37 24.93 11.91
C ILE A 222 6.35 23.82 12.18
N ASN A 223 5.80 23.77 13.39
CA ASN A 223 4.82 22.75 13.77
C ASN A 223 3.45 22.96 13.10
N ALA A 224 3.10 24.17 12.72
CA ALA A 224 1.87 24.49 11.98
C ALA A 224 1.98 24.20 10.47
N LEU A 225 3.20 24.06 9.92
CA LEU A 225 3.42 23.90 8.47
C LEU A 225 2.64 22.72 7.86
N PRO A 226 2.62 21.50 8.44
CA PRO A 226 1.85 20.39 7.88
C PRO A 226 0.36 20.68 7.77
N GLU A 227 -0.22 21.32 8.78
CA GLU A 227 -1.63 21.67 8.80
C GLU A 227 -1.96 22.80 7.80
N LYS A 228 -1.09 23.80 7.67
CA LYS A 228 -1.23 24.87 6.66
C LYS A 228 -1.18 24.28 5.24
N ILE A 229 -0.27 23.33 4.99
CA ILE A 229 -0.21 22.59 3.73
C ILE A 229 -1.52 21.82 3.52
N ARG A 230 -2.00 21.09 4.52
CA ARG A 230 -3.22 20.30 4.44
C ARG A 230 -4.46 21.16 4.10
N LYS A 231 -4.50 22.38 4.59
CA LYS A 231 -5.56 23.36 4.27
C LYS A 231 -5.38 24.08 2.94
N GLY A 232 -4.24 23.90 2.26
CA GLY A 232 -3.89 24.64 1.03
C GLY A 232 -3.50 26.10 1.26
N GLU A 233 -3.17 26.47 2.51
CA GLU A 233 -2.68 27.80 2.89
C GLU A 233 -1.20 28.02 2.50
N VAL A 234 -0.45 26.93 2.33
CA VAL A 234 0.94 26.91 1.86
C VAL A 234 1.02 26.02 0.63
N THR A 235 1.53 26.57 -0.45
CA THR A 235 1.68 25.88 -1.74
C THR A 235 3.12 25.47 -2.00
N LEU A 236 3.35 24.66 -3.06
CA LEU A 236 4.70 24.31 -3.48
C LEU A 236 5.50 25.55 -3.97
N LEU A 237 4.83 26.53 -4.60
CA LEU A 237 5.47 27.78 -4.98
C LEU A 237 5.98 28.58 -3.76
N ASP A 238 5.24 28.57 -2.64
CA ASP A 238 5.68 29.21 -1.40
C ASP A 238 6.94 28.52 -0.85
N LEU A 239 6.95 27.16 -0.85
CA LEU A 239 8.10 26.40 -0.40
C LEU A 239 9.31 26.52 -1.33
N ILE A 240 9.12 26.74 -2.63
CA ILE A 240 10.22 27.08 -3.56
C ILE A 240 10.88 28.38 -3.14
N ASN A 241 10.11 29.41 -2.74
CA ASN A 241 10.69 30.66 -2.24
C ASN A 241 11.46 30.47 -0.95
N VAL A 242 10.97 29.67 -0.01
CA VAL A 242 11.69 29.31 1.22
C VAL A 242 12.99 28.55 0.91
N ALA A 243 12.95 27.65 -0.08
CA ALA A 243 14.13 26.92 -0.52
C ALA A 243 15.20 27.83 -1.12
N LYS A 244 14.80 28.80 -1.95
CA LYS A 244 15.71 29.81 -2.50
C LYS A 244 16.38 30.60 -1.38
N GLU A 245 15.62 31.07 -0.41
CA GLU A 245 16.16 31.81 0.74
C GLU A 245 17.18 30.97 1.51
N ALA A 246 16.90 29.67 1.73
CA ALA A 246 17.82 28.78 2.42
C ALA A 246 19.12 28.56 1.63
N MET A 247 19.03 28.42 0.31
CA MET A 247 20.19 28.28 -0.57
C MET A 247 20.99 29.59 -0.65
N ASP A 248 20.35 30.75 -0.78
CA ASP A 248 21.01 32.06 -0.83
C ASP A 248 21.77 32.36 0.47
N LYS A 249 21.28 31.89 1.61
CA LYS A 249 21.96 31.98 2.92
C LYS A 249 23.04 30.89 3.12
N GLY A 250 23.22 29.98 2.18
CA GLY A 250 24.16 28.86 2.27
C GLY A 250 23.84 27.83 3.34
N LEU A 251 22.57 27.72 3.74
CA LEU A 251 22.09 26.76 4.74
C LEU A 251 21.93 25.35 4.17
N VAL A 252 21.65 25.23 2.88
CA VAL A 252 21.51 23.98 2.13
C VAL A 252 22.18 24.10 0.77
N GLU A 253 22.57 22.96 0.19
CA GLU A 253 23.07 22.89 -1.18
C GLU A 253 21.91 22.92 -2.20
N TRP A 254 20.77 22.28 -1.83
CA TRP A 254 19.60 22.12 -2.69
C TRP A 254 18.31 22.38 -1.93
N GLY A 255 17.36 22.99 -2.62
CA GLY A 255 16.02 23.22 -2.08
C GLY A 255 15.19 21.95 -2.01
N PHE A 256 15.18 21.18 -3.10
CA PHE A 256 14.34 20.00 -3.25
C PHE A 256 15.10 18.81 -3.83
N TYR A 257 14.71 17.61 -3.34
CA TYR A 257 15.02 16.35 -3.97
C TYR A 257 13.73 15.56 -4.25
N HIS A 258 13.71 14.82 -5.32
CA HIS A 258 12.74 13.75 -5.59
C HIS A 258 13.48 12.42 -5.79
N ARG A 259 12.77 11.35 -6.12
CA ARG A 259 13.40 10.04 -6.39
C ARG A 259 14.13 10.07 -7.74
N PRO A 260 15.21 9.27 -7.89
CA PRO A 260 16.03 9.28 -9.10
C PRO A 260 15.41 8.50 -10.27
N ASN A 261 14.21 7.98 -10.11
CA ASN A 261 13.45 7.22 -11.08
C ASN A 261 11.95 7.51 -10.94
N PHE A 262 11.12 6.96 -11.81
CA PHE A 262 9.68 7.21 -11.78
C PHE A 262 8.98 6.66 -10.53
N GLY A 263 9.51 5.64 -9.90
CA GLY A 263 8.84 4.93 -8.79
C GLY A 263 8.58 5.79 -7.56
N GLY A 264 7.33 6.14 -7.31
CA GLY A 264 6.89 6.83 -6.09
C GLY A 264 7.34 8.27 -5.96
N THR A 265 7.44 8.97 -7.04
CA THR A 265 7.84 10.36 -7.15
C THR A 265 6.63 11.30 -7.07
N PRO A 266 6.85 12.62 -6.92
CA PRO A 266 5.77 13.58 -6.94
C PRO A 266 5.06 13.70 -8.29
N PHE A 267 5.59 13.13 -9.37
CA PHE A 267 5.11 13.41 -10.74
C PHE A 267 3.64 13.03 -10.94
N VAL A 268 3.23 11.83 -10.50
CA VAL A 268 1.82 11.43 -10.56
C VAL A 268 0.96 12.32 -9.68
N ILE A 269 1.46 12.69 -8.50
CA ILE A 269 0.76 13.58 -7.56
C ILE A 269 0.54 14.94 -8.21
N LEU A 270 1.60 15.57 -8.73
CA LEU A 270 1.53 16.88 -9.39
C LEU A 270 0.60 16.88 -10.60
N TYR A 271 0.66 15.81 -11.41
CA TYR A 271 -0.22 15.66 -12.56
C TYR A 271 -1.70 15.61 -12.15
N TYR A 272 -2.04 14.82 -11.11
CA TYR A 272 -3.40 14.79 -10.57
C TYR A 272 -3.82 16.12 -9.94
N GLN A 273 -2.91 16.79 -9.24
CA GLN A 273 -3.19 18.10 -8.65
C GLN A 273 -3.52 19.14 -9.70
N TYR A 274 -2.93 19.05 -10.89
CA TYR A 274 -3.28 19.90 -12.04
C TYR A 274 -4.55 19.46 -12.79
N GLY A 275 -5.28 18.48 -12.27
CA GLY A 275 -6.56 17.99 -12.81
C GLY A 275 -6.42 16.91 -13.88
N GLY A 276 -5.22 16.38 -14.10
CA GLY A 276 -5.00 15.26 -14.99
C GLY A 276 -5.66 13.98 -14.49
N ILE A 277 -6.03 13.10 -15.41
CA ILE A 277 -6.43 11.72 -15.12
C ILE A 277 -5.53 10.77 -15.91
N LEU A 278 -5.21 9.63 -15.36
CA LEU A 278 -4.30 8.67 -15.99
C LEU A 278 -5.00 7.49 -16.65
N GLN A 279 -6.26 7.25 -16.29
CA GLN A 279 -7.07 6.17 -16.85
C GLN A 279 -8.51 6.66 -17.03
N ASP A 280 -9.07 6.37 -18.18
CA ASP A 280 -10.46 6.66 -18.47
C ASP A 280 -11.36 5.64 -17.75
N PRO A 281 -12.31 6.07 -16.91
CA PRO A 281 -13.11 5.16 -16.10
C PRO A 281 -14.10 4.31 -16.88
N GLU A 282 -14.47 4.72 -18.11
CA GLU A 282 -15.44 4.01 -18.94
C GLU A 282 -14.76 2.94 -19.81
N THR A 283 -13.64 3.33 -20.44
CA THR A 283 -12.93 2.47 -21.40
C THR A 283 -11.77 1.70 -20.80
N GLY A 284 -11.27 2.14 -19.62
CA GLY A 284 -10.07 1.60 -18.99
C GLY A 284 -8.76 1.99 -19.68
N LYS A 285 -8.81 2.73 -20.79
CA LYS A 285 -7.63 3.17 -21.54
C LYS A 285 -6.81 4.19 -20.75
N LEU A 286 -5.51 4.24 -21.02
CA LEU A 286 -4.65 5.30 -20.48
C LEU A 286 -5.04 6.65 -21.04
N VAL A 287 -4.83 7.70 -20.26
CA VAL A 287 -5.12 9.09 -20.66
C VAL A 287 -3.88 9.96 -20.45
N LEU A 288 -3.56 10.75 -21.44
CA LEU A 288 -2.65 11.89 -21.31
C LEU A 288 -3.44 13.19 -21.49
N ASP A 289 -3.64 13.91 -20.38
CA ASP A 289 -4.12 15.29 -20.40
C ASP A 289 -2.92 16.22 -20.64
N LYS A 290 -2.85 16.81 -21.85
CA LYS A 290 -1.74 17.67 -22.25
C LYS A 290 -1.64 18.93 -21.40
N ASN A 291 -2.76 19.48 -20.94
CA ASN A 291 -2.75 20.71 -20.15
C ASN A 291 -2.16 20.44 -18.75
N ALA A 292 -2.60 19.38 -18.09
CA ALA A 292 -2.06 18.99 -16.78
C ALA A 292 -0.57 18.61 -16.89
N MET A 293 -0.20 17.86 -17.93
CA MET A 293 1.19 17.45 -18.17
C MET A 293 2.09 18.65 -18.44
N LEU A 294 1.65 19.59 -19.27
CA LEU A 294 2.42 20.80 -19.56
C LEU A 294 2.65 21.65 -18.31
N LYS A 295 1.63 21.83 -17.46
CA LYS A 295 1.77 22.57 -16.21
C LYS A 295 2.79 21.91 -15.29
N MET A 296 2.73 20.60 -15.15
CA MET A 296 3.68 19.84 -14.34
C MET A 296 5.12 19.97 -14.89
N LEU A 297 5.31 19.81 -16.20
CA LEU A 297 6.63 19.96 -16.82
C LEU A 297 7.17 21.39 -16.66
N LYS A 298 6.31 22.42 -16.78
CA LYS A 298 6.69 23.83 -16.53
C LYS A 298 7.12 24.05 -15.08
N LEU A 299 6.45 23.43 -14.12
CA LEU A 299 6.85 23.52 -12.71
C LEU A 299 8.23 22.90 -12.49
N LEU A 300 8.50 21.71 -13.05
CA LEU A 300 9.81 21.05 -12.94
C LEU A 300 10.90 21.88 -13.65
N TYR A 301 10.62 22.42 -14.83
CA TYR A 301 11.54 23.32 -15.54
C TYR A 301 11.87 24.55 -14.68
N LYS A 302 10.84 25.17 -14.10
CA LYS A 302 11.03 26.29 -13.17
C LYS A 302 11.94 25.92 -12.00
N MET A 303 11.68 24.79 -11.35
CA MET A 303 12.47 24.33 -10.19
C MET A 303 13.93 24.02 -10.56
N ALA A 304 14.18 23.42 -11.72
CA ALA A 304 15.52 22.96 -12.13
C ALA A 304 16.32 24.04 -12.90
N GLN A 305 15.68 24.80 -13.81
CA GLN A 305 16.36 25.69 -14.73
C GLN A 305 16.26 27.17 -14.35
N GLU A 306 15.10 27.62 -13.85
CA GLU A 306 14.89 29.04 -13.52
C GLU A 306 15.31 29.32 -12.06
N ASP A 307 14.68 28.66 -11.09
CA ASP A 307 14.94 28.87 -9.65
C ASP A 307 16.15 28.09 -9.16
N LYS A 308 16.57 27.04 -9.87
CA LYS A 308 17.72 26.17 -9.58
C LYS A 308 17.68 25.55 -8.18
N VAL A 309 16.48 25.32 -7.66
CA VAL A 309 16.27 24.68 -6.35
C VAL A 309 16.30 23.14 -6.42
N LEU A 310 16.24 22.58 -7.64
CA LEU A 310 16.30 21.15 -7.92
C LEU A 310 17.54 20.87 -8.79
N PRO A 311 18.35 19.82 -8.47
CA PRO A 311 19.50 19.45 -9.32
C PRO A 311 19.05 18.97 -10.71
N THR A 312 19.74 19.43 -11.74
CA THR A 312 19.48 19.01 -13.14
C THR A 312 19.84 17.54 -13.40
N THR A 313 20.55 16.90 -12.47
CA THR A 313 21.00 15.50 -12.55
C THR A 313 20.27 14.61 -11.54
N MET A 314 19.08 15.02 -11.08
CA MET A 314 18.34 14.26 -10.05
C MET A 314 17.98 12.86 -10.53
N ILE A 315 17.53 12.71 -11.79
CA ILE A 315 17.29 11.41 -12.41
C ILE A 315 18.62 10.67 -12.59
N GLY A 316 18.70 9.45 -12.05
CA GLY A 316 19.90 8.61 -12.07
C GLY A 316 20.87 8.83 -10.90
N THR A 317 20.59 9.77 -9.99
CA THR A 317 21.37 9.93 -8.76
C THR A 317 21.29 8.66 -7.90
N GLU A 318 22.41 8.26 -7.30
CA GLU A 318 22.45 7.10 -6.42
C GLU A 318 21.49 7.26 -5.23
N TRP A 319 20.72 6.22 -4.96
CA TRP A 319 19.73 6.21 -3.89
C TRP A 319 20.36 6.54 -2.51
N ARG A 320 21.52 5.94 -2.22
CA ARG A 320 22.25 6.19 -0.99
C ARG A 320 22.63 7.67 -0.82
N LYS A 321 23.04 8.34 -1.92
CA LYS A 321 23.39 9.75 -1.89
C LYS A 321 22.18 10.62 -1.51
N ILE A 322 21.02 10.35 -2.09
CA ILE A 322 19.78 11.10 -1.79
C ILE A 322 19.46 11.06 -0.30
N HIS A 323 19.48 9.85 0.29
CA HIS A 323 19.24 9.68 1.72
C HIS A 323 20.29 10.42 2.55
N SER A 324 21.57 10.21 2.22
CA SER A 324 22.67 10.86 2.94
C SER A 324 22.57 12.38 2.89
N ASP A 325 22.33 12.96 1.73
CA ASP A 325 22.24 14.42 1.59
C ASP A 325 21.09 15.00 2.42
N PHE A 326 19.94 14.34 2.42
CA PHE A 326 18.79 14.81 3.19
C PHE A 326 19.02 14.70 4.70
N VAL A 327 19.47 13.55 5.21
CA VAL A 327 19.65 13.38 6.66
C VAL A 327 20.81 14.22 7.21
N ASN A 328 21.79 14.59 6.39
CA ASN A 328 22.90 15.48 6.77
C ASN A 328 22.58 16.97 6.57
N GLY A 329 21.37 17.34 6.16
CA GLY A 329 20.94 18.73 6.06
C GLY A 329 21.43 19.48 4.81
N ARG A 330 21.83 18.76 3.75
CA ARG A 330 22.22 19.38 2.47
C ARG A 330 21.01 19.73 1.59
N VAL A 331 19.84 19.20 1.93
CA VAL A 331 18.59 19.38 1.18
C VAL A 331 17.49 19.79 2.15
N LEU A 332 16.71 20.83 1.80
CA LEU A 332 15.64 21.31 2.67
C LEU A 332 14.38 20.45 2.59
N PHE A 333 13.95 20.10 1.39
CA PHE A 333 12.71 19.36 1.13
C PHE A 333 12.97 18.09 0.30
N TRP A 334 12.32 16.98 0.68
CA TRP A 334 12.43 15.74 -0.07
C TRP A 334 11.07 15.06 -0.25
N PHE A 335 10.71 14.76 -1.49
CA PHE A 335 9.54 13.92 -1.82
C PHE A 335 9.87 12.46 -1.56
N GLY A 336 9.43 11.93 -0.42
CA GLY A 336 9.77 10.60 0.06
C GLY A 336 8.60 9.62 0.12
N GLY A 337 8.75 8.61 0.94
CA GLY A 337 7.73 7.64 1.29
C GLY A 337 7.76 7.35 2.80
N THR A 338 6.66 6.86 3.38
CA THR A 338 6.55 6.63 4.83
C THR A 338 7.63 5.70 5.39
N TRP A 339 8.02 4.67 4.64
CA TRP A 339 9.06 3.71 5.07
C TRP A 339 10.44 4.34 5.26
N HIS A 340 10.74 5.52 4.73
CA HIS A 340 12.04 6.18 4.89
C HIS A 340 12.30 6.55 6.35
N TRP A 341 11.27 6.90 7.12
CA TRP A 341 11.40 7.16 8.55
C TRP A 341 12.02 5.96 9.29
N ALA A 342 11.49 4.77 9.08
CA ALA A 342 12.06 3.55 9.65
C ALA A 342 13.40 3.16 9.02
N GLU A 343 13.63 3.48 7.74
CA GLU A 343 14.87 3.18 7.03
C GLU A 343 16.06 3.98 7.60
N TRP A 344 15.86 5.26 7.92
CA TRP A 344 16.92 6.08 8.50
C TRP A 344 17.36 5.61 9.90
N GLN A 345 16.47 4.98 10.64
CA GLN A 345 16.81 4.36 11.93
C GLN A 345 17.58 3.02 11.80
N ARG A 346 17.60 2.40 10.62
CA ARG A 346 18.16 1.06 10.40
C ARG A 346 19.38 1.04 9.50
N VAL A 347 19.53 2.04 8.63
CA VAL A 347 20.62 2.13 7.67
C VAL A 347 21.50 3.35 7.98
N GLU A 348 22.80 3.18 7.87
CA GLU A 348 23.78 4.23 8.14
C GLU A 348 23.86 5.22 6.97
N TYR A 349 23.12 6.32 7.06
CA TYR A 349 23.12 7.41 6.08
C TYR A 349 23.72 8.70 6.61
N HIS A 350 23.66 8.94 7.94
CA HIS A 350 24.17 10.16 8.55
C HIS A 350 25.66 10.03 8.85
N GLU A 351 26.48 11.03 8.43
CA GLU A 351 27.93 10.99 8.49
C GLU A 351 28.50 10.85 9.92
N LYS A 352 27.86 11.49 10.89
CA LYS A 352 28.32 11.48 12.29
C LYS A 352 27.60 10.46 13.16
N LEU A 353 26.31 10.25 12.93
CA LEU A 353 25.46 9.40 13.78
C LEU A 353 25.34 7.99 13.23
N GLY A 354 25.68 7.76 11.96
CA GLY A 354 25.37 6.50 11.26
C GLY A 354 23.89 6.36 11.04
N LYS A 355 23.22 5.57 11.88
CA LYS A 355 21.77 5.43 11.97
C LYS A 355 21.19 6.57 12.78
N LEU A 356 20.04 7.11 12.37
CA LEU A 356 19.38 8.16 13.13
C LEU A 356 18.65 7.57 14.35
N PRO A 357 18.87 8.13 15.55
CA PRO A 357 17.94 7.93 16.66
C PRO A 357 16.58 8.54 16.32
N GLU A 358 15.49 7.90 16.70
CA GLU A 358 14.14 8.44 16.46
C GLU A 358 13.94 9.84 17.07
N SER A 359 14.58 10.12 18.21
CA SER A 359 14.59 11.46 18.83
C SER A 359 15.19 12.53 17.91
N TYR A 360 16.24 12.19 17.17
CA TYR A 360 16.86 13.12 16.19
C TYR A 360 15.89 13.42 15.04
N GLU A 361 15.17 12.39 14.56
CA GLU A 361 14.18 12.57 13.48
C GLU A 361 13.07 13.51 13.95
N TRP A 362 12.49 13.27 15.12
CA TRP A 362 11.44 14.13 15.69
C TRP A 362 11.90 15.58 15.92
N GLU A 363 13.14 15.78 16.29
CA GLU A 363 13.71 17.10 16.52
C GLU A 363 13.99 17.86 15.21
N ASN A 364 14.54 17.16 14.20
CA ASN A 364 15.12 17.82 13.03
C ASN A 364 14.35 17.61 11.73
N LEU A 365 13.47 16.60 11.66
CA LEU A 365 12.68 16.29 10.46
C LEU A 365 11.20 16.54 10.70
N GLY A 366 10.53 16.98 9.65
CA GLY A 366 9.08 17.08 9.60
C GLY A 366 8.55 16.44 8.34
N PHE A 367 7.23 16.22 8.29
CA PHE A 367 6.54 15.64 7.15
C PHE A 367 5.17 16.29 6.96
N ALA A 368 4.75 16.38 5.71
CA ALA A 368 3.46 16.93 5.30
C ALA A 368 2.95 16.20 4.05
N LEU A 369 1.69 16.41 3.69
CA LEU A 369 1.22 16.08 2.33
C LEU A 369 2.10 16.79 1.29
N VAL A 370 2.14 16.27 0.06
CA VAL A 370 2.69 17.05 -1.06
C VAL A 370 1.78 18.27 -1.25
N PRO A 371 2.30 19.50 -1.07
CA PRO A 371 1.48 20.70 -1.14
C PRO A 371 0.84 20.85 -2.51
N ALA A 372 -0.28 21.54 -2.56
CA ALA A 372 -0.83 22.00 -3.84
C ALA A 372 0.25 22.78 -4.61
N PRO A 373 0.42 22.55 -5.92
CA PRO A 373 1.45 23.26 -6.68
C PRO A 373 1.25 24.78 -6.66
N GLU A 374 0.00 25.24 -6.68
CA GLU A 374 -0.39 26.65 -6.71
C GLU A 374 -1.71 26.87 -5.96
N PRO A 375 -2.06 28.13 -5.59
CA PRO A 375 -3.31 28.42 -4.88
C PRO A 375 -4.56 27.92 -5.61
N GLY A 376 -5.53 27.41 -4.85
CA GLY A 376 -6.79 26.89 -5.36
C GLY A 376 -6.79 25.41 -5.74
N LEU A 377 -5.63 24.78 -5.78
CA LEU A 377 -5.49 23.33 -5.94
C LEU A 377 -5.43 22.64 -4.57
N LYS A 378 -5.42 21.29 -4.55
CA LYS A 378 -5.47 20.52 -3.32
C LYS A 378 -4.15 19.79 -3.05
N PRO A 379 -3.72 19.69 -1.78
CA PRO A 379 -2.62 18.81 -1.41
C PRO A 379 -3.03 17.34 -1.59
N MET A 380 -2.07 16.49 -1.92
CA MET A 380 -2.33 15.07 -2.18
C MET A 380 -1.17 14.20 -1.71
N THR A 381 -1.42 12.90 -1.70
CA THR A 381 -0.41 11.85 -1.65
C THR A 381 -0.70 10.76 -2.67
N LEU A 382 0.17 9.77 -2.75
CA LEU A 382 0.01 8.60 -3.62
C LEU A 382 0.23 7.34 -2.79
N SER A 383 -0.60 6.33 -3.01
CA SER A 383 -0.42 4.98 -2.50
C SER A 383 -0.16 3.99 -3.64
N SER A 384 0.63 2.98 -3.36
CA SER A 384 0.90 1.88 -4.28
C SER A 384 1.01 0.59 -3.46
N PRO A 385 -0.11 0.03 -3.01
CA PRO A 385 -0.16 -1.08 -2.08
C PRO A 385 0.51 -2.33 -2.65
N TYR A 386 1.14 -3.11 -1.79
CA TYR A 386 1.41 -4.52 -2.07
C TYR A 386 0.13 -5.32 -1.91
N LEU A 387 0.01 -6.39 -2.68
CA LEU A 387 -1.23 -7.13 -2.81
C LEU A 387 -0.97 -8.62 -2.59
N TYR A 388 -1.84 -9.28 -1.81
CA TYR A 388 -1.90 -10.73 -1.71
C TYR A 388 -2.86 -11.29 -2.73
N TYR A 389 -2.42 -12.31 -3.46
CA TYR A 389 -3.21 -13.03 -4.43
C TYR A 389 -3.28 -14.51 -4.11
N VAL A 390 -4.36 -15.15 -4.55
CA VAL A 390 -4.45 -16.60 -4.67
C VAL A 390 -4.16 -16.98 -6.12
N THR A 391 -3.27 -17.94 -6.32
CA THR A 391 -2.87 -18.34 -7.68
C THR A 391 -3.86 -19.30 -8.32
N SER A 392 -3.88 -19.31 -9.65
CA SER A 392 -4.74 -20.19 -10.45
C SER A 392 -4.37 -21.69 -10.36
N GLN A 393 -3.15 -22.01 -9.89
CA GLN A 393 -2.69 -23.38 -9.67
C GLN A 393 -2.85 -23.87 -8.23
N SER A 394 -3.38 -23.03 -7.32
CA SER A 394 -3.63 -23.46 -5.95
C SER A 394 -4.63 -24.60 -5.91
N LYS A 395 -4.28 -25.65 -5.19
CA LYS A 395 -5.19 -26.79 -4.91
C LYS A 395 -6.15 -26.50 -3.75
N TYR A 396 -5.87 -25.46 -2.97
CA TYR A 396 -6.60 -25.08 -1.76
C TYR A 396 -6.93 -23.56 -1.76
N PRO A 397 -7.61 -23.04 -2.80
CA PRO A 397 -7.77 -21.59 -2.97
C PRO A 397 -8.52 -20.94 -1.82
N GLU A 398 -9.50 -21.60 -1.22
CA GLU A 398 -10.20 -21.04 -0.06
C GLU A 398 -9.33 -20.97 1.18
N ILE A 399 -8.48 -21.97 1.44
CA ILE A 399 -7.53 -21.96 2.57
C ILE A 399 -6.49 -20.86 2.33
N ALA A 400 -5.99 -20.73 1.11
CA ALA A 400 -5.09 -19.66 0.72
C ALA A 400 -5.72 -18.27 0.96
N PHE A 401 -7.00 -18.09 0.58
CA PHE A 401 -7.75 -16.87 0.85
C PHE A 401 -7.90 -16.58 2.35
N ILE A 402 -8.27 -17.57 3.14
CA ILE A 402 -8.37 -17.45 4.61
C ILE A 402 -7.03 -17.02 5.21
N LEU A 403 -5.93 -17.61 4.75
CA LEU A 403 -4.60 -17.25 5.25
C LEU A 403 -4.22 -15.80 4.92
N ILE A 404 -4.47 -15.31 3.70
CA ILE A 404 -4.19 -13.91 3.37
C ILE A 404 -5.12 -12.94 4.10
N MET A 405 -6.37 -13.31 4.34
CA MET A 405 -7.32 -12.55 5.14
C MET A 405 -6.86 -12.45 6.60
N LEU A 406 -6.42 -13.54 7.20
CA LEU A 406 -5.87 -13.57 8.56
C LEU A 406 -4.52 -12.84 8.64
N ALA A 407 -3.66 -12.97 7.62
CA ALA A 407 -2.37 -12.29 7.56
C ALA A 407 -2.50 -10.76 7.51
N THR A 408 -3.65 -10.24 7.08
CA THR A 408 -4.03 -8.83 7.12
C THR A 408 -4.95 -8.47 8.30
N SER A 409 -5.14 -9.38 9.28
CA SER A 409 -5.91 -9.05 10.49
C SER A 409 -5.23 -7.94 11.31
N PRO A 410 -5.96 -7.14 12.10
CA PRO A 410 -5.40 -5.98 12.79
C PRO A 410 -4.10 -6.23 13.57
N PRO A 411 -3.91 -7.35 14.31
CA PRO A 411 -2.65 -7.62 15.00
C PRO A 411 -1.48 -7.90 14.05
N LEU A 412 -1.71 -8.61 12.93
CA LEU A 412 -0.66 -8.93 11.96
C LEU A 412 -0.40 -7.76 11.00
N ASP A 413 -1.44 -7.00 10.66
CA ASP A 413 -1.35 -5.75 9.93
C ASP A 413 -0.53 -4.71 10.73
N ALA A 414 -0.83 -4.54 12.04
CA ALA A 414 -0.05 -3.68 12.93
C ALA A 414 1.43 -4.09 12.99
N LYS A 415 1.68 -5.41 13.06
CA LYS A 415 3.06 -5.91 13.07
C LYS A 415 3.80 -5.58 11.78
N HIS A 416 3.18 -5.82 10.62
CA HIS A 416 3.78 -5.48 9.35
C HIS A 416 4.03 -3.98 9.25
N ALA A 417 3.03 -3.16 9.56
CA ALA A 417 3.13 -1.70 9.47
C ALA A 417 4.31 -1.15 10.29
N VAL A 418 4.41 -1.55 11.57
CA VAL A 418 5.50 -1.07 12.46
C VAL A 418 6.86 -1.60 12.03
N ASP A 419 6.95 -2.89 11.67
CA ASP A 419 8.22 -3.51 11.33
C ASP A 419 8.78 -3.04 9.97
N SER A 420 7.91 -2.67 9.04
CA SER A 420 8.31 -2.26 7.68
C SER A 420 8.26 -0.74 7.44
N GLY A 421 7.55 0.00 8.30
CA GLY A 421 7.30 1.44 8.10
C GLY A 421 6.24 1.74 7.05
N HIS A 422 5.40 0.75 6.71
CA HIS A 422 4.24 0.91 5.84
C HIS A 422 2.99 1.29 6.65
N LEU A 423 1.95 1.75 5.95
CA LEU A 423 0.66 2.03 6.58
C LEU A 423 -0.23 0.79 6.58
N PRO A 424 -1.17 0.70 7.54
CA PRO A 424 -2.03 -0.45 7.67
C PRO A 424 -3.13 -0.44 6.60
N VAL A 425 -3.68 -1.61 6.33
CA VAL A 425 -4.80 -1.78 5.39
C VAL A 425 -6.16 -1.83 6.09
N ARG A 426 -6.17 -1.96 7.41
CA ARG A 426 -7.37 -2.04 8.24
C ARG A 426 -7.56 -0.78 9.08
N MET A 427 -8.75 -0.19 9.08
CA MET A 427 -9.06 0.98 9.90
C MET A 427 -8.92 0.70 11.40
N THR A 428 -9.23 -0.51 11.84
CA THR A 428 -9.13 -0.91 13.25
C THR A 428 -7.68 -1.16 13.71
N THR A 429 -6.74 -1.32 12.81
CA THR A 429 -5.31 -1.52 13.14
C THR A 429 -4.73 -0.34 13.89
N VAL A 430 -5.16 0.89 13.60
CA VAL A 430 -4.65 2.10 14.27
C VAL A 430 -4.95 2.10 15.78
N GLU A 431 -5.96 1.34 16.21
CA GLU A 431 -6.30 1.20 17.61
C GLU A 431 -5.48 0.13 18.34
N TYR A 432 -4.69 -0.66 17.61
CA TYR A 432 -3.93 -1.75 18.19
C TYR A 432 -2.76 -1.23 19.03
N PRO A 433 -2.50 -1.78 20.24
CA PRO A 433 -1.45 -1.28 21.13
C PRO A 433 -0.07 -1.26 20.49
N TYR A 434 0.27 -2.26 19.67
CA TYR A 434 1.55 -2.32 18.98
C TYR A 434 1.69 -1.19 17.93
N TYR A 435 0.64 -0.90 17.16
CA TYR A 435 0.64 0.20 16.20
C TYR A 435 0.75 1.56 16.91
N LYS A 436 0.02 1.75 18.02
CA LYS A 436 0.04 3.00 18.82
C LYS A 436 1.41 3.35 19.39
N GLN A 437 2.34 2.40 19.46
CA GLN A 437 3.72 2.66 19.87
C GLN A 437 4.51 3.45 18.81
N SER A 438 4.11 3.35 17.54
CA SER A 438 4.73 4.12 16.45
C SER A 438 4.02 5.46 16.26
N LYS A 439 4.54 6.49 16.95
CA LYS A 439 4.01 7.85 16.84
C LYS A 439 4.00 8.35 15.39
N PHE A 440 5.07 8.04 14.62
CA PHE A 440 5.16 8.45 13.22
C PHE A 440 4.03 7.87 12.37
N LEU A 441 3.81 6.55 12.43
CA LEU A 441 2.76 5.90 11.64
C LEU A 441 1.36 6.41 12.01
N HIS A 442 1.13 6.64 13.31
CA HIS A 442 -0.10 7.25 13.78
C HIS A 442 -0.30 8.65 13.19
N ASP A 443 0.71 9.50 13.30
CA ASP A 443 0.64 10.91 12.87
C ASP A 443 0.55 11.06 11.34
N VAL A 444 1.02 10.07 10.55
CA VAL A 444 1.02 10.12 9.08
C VAL A 444 -0.20 9.42 8.46
N SER A 445 -0.94 8.61 9.21
CA SER A 445 -2.06 7.79 8.69
C SER A 445 -3.17 8.61 8.05
N TYR A 446 -3.42 9.85 8.51
CA TYR A 446 -4.43 10.74 7.92
C TYR A 446 -4.20 10.99 6.42
N MET A 447 -2.97 10.83 5.94
CA MET A 447 -2.64 11.06 4.52
C MET A 447 -3.37 10.10 3.59
N LEU A 448 -3.84 8.95 4.09
CA LEU A 448 -4.63 8.01 3.28
C LEU A 448 -5.97 8.60 2.80
N GLU A 449 -6.50 9.61 3.50
CA GLU A 449 -7.69 10.34 3.05
C GLU A 449 -7.45 11.21 1.81
N TYR A 450 -6.17 11.51 1.51
CA TYR A 450 -5.73 12.36 0.40
C TYR A 450 -5.03 11.56 -0.70
N THR A 451 -5.15 10.22 -0.66
CA THR A 451 -4.40 9.36 -1.57
C THR A 451 -5.08 9.18 -2.92
N SER A 452 -4.25 8.91 -3.91
CA SER A 452 -4.64 8.40 -5.24
C SER A 452 -3.75 7.20 -5.58
N PHE A 453 -4.00 6.58 -6.73
CA PHE A 453 -3.29 5.39 -7.19
C PHE A 453 -2.78 5.58 -8.61
N GLU A 454 -1.74 4.81 -8.95
CA GLU A 454 -1.33 4.63 -10.35
C GLU A 454 -2.41 3.82 -11.11
N PRO A 455 -2.55 4.00 -12.43
CA PRO A 455 -3.53 3.27 -13.23
C PRO A 455 -3.20 1.77 -13.29
N LEU A 456 -4.24 0.96 -13.37
CA LEU A 456 -4.14 -0.49 -13.55
C LEU A 456 -4.26 -0.81 -15.05
N HIS A 457 -3.12 -0.76 -15.76
CA HIS A 457 -3.06 -0.96 -17.21
C HIS A 457 -1.73 -1.59 -17.65
N LEU A 458 -1.77 -2.50 -18.63
CA LEU A 458 -0.55 -3.17 -19.14
C LEU A 458 0.45 -2.16 -19.74
N GLY A 459 -0.04 -1.15 -20.44
CA GLY A 459 0.78 -0.10 -21.05
C GLY A 459 1.36 0.92 -20.06
N TRP A 460 1.08 0.79 -18.75
CA TRP A 460 1.53 1.77 -17.77
C TRP A 460 3.05 1.89 -17.66
N SER A 461 3.79 0.80 -17.81
CA SER A 461 5.26 0.85 -17.82
C SER A 461 5.80 1.65 -19.00
N THR A 462 5.21 1.50 -20.17
CA THR A 462 5.53 2.27 -21.39
C THR A 462 5.24 3.76 -21.18
N TYR A 463 4.07 4.07 -20.62
CA TYR A 463 3.68 5.44 -20.29
C TYR A 463 4.68 6.10 -19.33
N LYS A 464 5.05 5.39 -18.22
CA LYS A 464 6.04 5.87 -17.25
C LYS A 464 7.41 6.14 -17.89
N SER A 465 7.83 5.30 -18.81
CA SER A 465 9.13 5.48 -19.50
C SER A 465 9.15 6.74 -20.36
N ALA A 466 8.10 6.97 -21.16
CA ALA A 466 7.97 8.18 -21.95
C ALA A 466 7.87 9.44 -21.08
N TRP A 467 7.16 9.36 -19.98
CA TRP A 467 7.03 10.45 -19.01
C TRP A 467 8.36 10.79 -18.34
N LEU A 468 9.11 9.76 -17.89
CA LEU A 468 10.42 9.94 -17.27
C LEU A 468 11.43 10.57 -18.23
N GLU A 469 11.37 10.19 -19.51
CA GLU A 469 12.20 10.81 -20.55
C GLU A 469 11.88 12.31 -20.71
N ALA A 470 10.60 12.67 -20.76
CA ALA A 470 10.17 14.07 -20.84
C ALA A 470 10.66 14.88 -19.62
N ILE A 471 10.50 14.33 -18.41
CA ILE A 471 11.02 14.96 -17.18
C ILE A 471 12.53 15.16 -17.27
N THR A 472 13.26 14.12 -17.66
CA THR A 472 14.72 14.17 -17.73
C THR A 472 15.22 15.28 -18.66
N LYS A 473 14.61 15.41 -19.83
CA LYS A 473 14.96 16.47 -20.80
C LYS A 473 14.67 17.86 -20.25
N VAL A 474 13.53 18.00 -19.58
CA VAL A 474 13.10 19.28 -18.98
C VAL A 474 14.01 19.69 -17.82
N GLU A 475 14.33 18.77 -16.92
CA GLU A 475 15.21 19.05 -15.78
C GLU A 475 16.64 19.37 -16.20
N LYS A 476 17.14 18.72 -17.25
CA LYS A 476 18.48 19.05 -17.81
C LYS A 476 18.50 20.29 -18.70
N GLY A 477 17.37 20.86 -19.06
CA GLY A 477 17.28 21.96 -20.00
C GLY A 477 17.57 21.55 -21.46
N GLU A 478 17.49 20.24 -21.76
CA GLU A 478 17.68 19.70 -23.12
C GLU A 478 16.47 19.93 -24.02
N ALA A 479 15.28 20.17 -23.44
CA ALA A 479 14.06 20.51 -24.14
C ALA A 479 13.22 21.51 -23.32
N THR A 480 12.44 22.34 -24.01
CA THR A 480 11.38 23.10 -23.32
C THR A 480 10.26 22.17 -22.89
N PRO A 481 9.42 22.56 -21.91
CA PRO A 481 8.25 21.77 -21.51
C PRO A 481 7.32 21.40 -22.67
N GLU A 482 7.13 22.32 -23.62
CA GLU A 482 6.31 22.11 -24.81
C GLU A 482 6.94 21.06 -25.75
N GLN A 483 8.24 21.16 -26.01
CA GLN A 483 8.95 20.19 -26.85
C GLN A 483 8.95 18.79 -26.22
N ALA A 484 9.22 18.68 -24.93
CA ALA A 484 9.20 17.42 -24.21
C ALA A 484 7.80 16.77 -24.21
N LEU A 485 6.75 17.58 -24.06
CA LEU A 485 5.37 17.09 -24.16
C LEU A 485 5.04 16.58 -25.57
N GLU A 486 5.43 17.32 -26.62
CA GLU A 486 5.18 16.92 -28.01
C GLU A 486 5.86 15.57 -28.33
N GLU A 487 7.11 15.39 -27.89
CA GLU A 487 7.83 14.13 -28.06
C GLU A 487 7.18 12.98 -27.27
N MET A 488 6.74 13.25 -26.04
CA MET A 488 6.02 12.29 -25.20
C MET A 488 4.72 11.84 -25.88
N VAL A 489 3.93 12.77 -26.44
CA VAL A 489 2.69 12.46 -27.17
C VAL A 489 2.99 11.55 -28.36
N LYS A 490 3.99 11.87 -29.19
CA LYS A 490 4.39 11.04 -30.33
C LYS A 490 4.80 9.64 -29.92
N THR A 491 5.60 9.54 -28.85
CA THR A 491 6.07 8.25 -28.31
C THR A 491 4.90 7.41 -27.81
N LEU A 492 3.98 7.99 -27.05
CA LEU A 492 2.83 7.27 -26.50
C LEU A 492 1.87 6.81 -27.59
N GLN A 493 1.57 7.66 -28.57
CA GLN A 493 0.74 7.28 -29.72
C GLN A 493 1.36 6.15 -30.54
N ALA A 494 2.67 6.19 -30.75
CA ALA A 494 3.37 5.15 -31.50
C ALA A 494 3.44 3.81 -30.76
N GLN A 495 3.60 3.81 -29.44
CA GLN A 495 3.80 2.60 -28.65
C GLN A 495 2.52 2.00 -28.08
N LEU A 496 1.52 2.82 -27.77
CA LEU A 496 0.27 2.39 -27.15
C LEU A 496 -0.91 2.36 -28.13
N GLY A 497 -0.81 3.04 -29.27
CA GLY A 497 -1.86 3.05 -30.31
C GLY A 497 -3.22 3.44 -29.74
N ASP A 498 -4.19 2.54 -29.89
CA ASP A 498 -5.56 2.75 -29.43
C ASP A 498 -5.74 2.65 -27.90
N GLU A 499 -4.72 2.22 -27.16
CA GLU A 499 -4.76 2.09 -25.69
C GLU A 499 -4.46 3.41 -24.96
N ILE A 500 -4.22 4.51 -25.70
CA ILE A 500 -4.00 5.85 -25.16
C ILE A 500 -4.98 6.87 -25.71
N ILE A 501 -5.58 7.67 -24.85
CA ILE A 501 -6.42 8.82 -25.17
C ILE A 501 -5.60 10.09 -24.90
N ILE A 502 -5.40 10.91 -25.92
CA ILE A 502 -4.74 12.22 -25.78
C ILE A 502 -5.83 13.29 -25.66
N LYS A 503 -5.86 14.02 -24.54
CA LYS A 503 -6.79 15.12 -24.24
C LYS A 503 -6.07 16.48 -24.24
N GLY A 504 -6.76 17.55 -24.67
CA GLY A 504 -6.29 18.94 -24.61
C GLY A 504 -5.53 19.45 -25.84
#